data_97f505999e706af3c6b624040488da88
#
_entry.id   97f505999e706af3c6b624040488da88
#
_cell.length_a   1.000
_cell.length_b   1.000
_cell.length_c   1.000
_cell.angle_alpha   90.00
_cell.angle_beta   90.00
_cell.angle_gamma   90.00
#
_symmetry.space_group_name_H-M   'P 1'
#
loop_
_entity.id
_entity.type
_entity.pdbx_description
1 polymer ?
#
loop_
_entity_poly.entity_id
_entity_poly.type
_entity_poly.pdbx_seq_one_letter_code
_entity_poly.pdbx_strand_id
1 'polypeptide(L)'
;MKLFLLFRIGADRYALDAAEIAEVLPLTRTKQIPGAPPWVAGLMVRHGQPVPVLDIAALATGTPVVPRTSTRTVLVHYRRGPDGPTHRLGLRLEFATETLRCDEASFVAGGLDPAHARYLGPVRHDARGLVQWITVSALLPDDVQALLFPAPLPA
;
A
#
# COMPACT_ATOMS: atom_id res chain seq x y z
N MET A 1 8.53 13.50 15.78
CA MET A 1 8.02 13.59 14.40
C MET A 1 8.06 12.24 13.71
N LYS A 2 7.15 12.01 12.80
CA LYS A 2 7.05 10.76 12.07
C LYS A 2 7.56 10.94 10.65
N LEU A 3 8.21 9.90 10.09
CA LEU A 3 8.70 9.89 8.72
C LEU A 3 7.72 9.13 7.82
N PHE A 4 7.40 9.72 6.68
CA PHE A 4 6.54 9.12 5.65
C PHE A 4 7.27 9.03 4.32
N LEU A 5 6.96 8.00 3.56
CA LEU A 5 7.25 7.95 2.13
C LEU A 5 6.07 8.56 1.38
N LEU A 6 6.33 9.53 0.52
CA LEU A 6 5.31 10.13 -0.33
C LEU A 6 5.24 9.40 -1.67
N PHE A 7 4.03 9.30 -2.20
CA PHE A 7 3.80 8.78 -3.54
C PHE A 7 2.55 9.46 -4.12
N ARG A 8 2.25 9.18 -5.38
CA ARG A 8 1.10 9.80 -6.05
C ARG A 8 0.17 8.75 -6.63
N ILE A 9 -1.11 9.12 -6.67
CA ILE A 9 -2.13 8.46 -7.49
C ILE A 9 -2.73 9.58 -8.33
N GLY A 10 -2.46 9.55 -9.65
CA GLY A 10 -2.76 10.70 -10.49
C GLY A 10 -1.98 11.94 -10.04
N ALA A 11 -2.67 13.04 -9.83
CA ALA A 11 -2.07 14.29 -9.36
C ALA A 11 -2.03 14.40 -7.83
N ASP A 12 -2.66 13.49 -7.11
CA ASP A 12 -2.84 13.57 -5.66
C ASP A 12 -1.71 12.89 -4.92
N ARG A 13 -1.33 13.47 -3.78
CA ARG A 13 -0.24 12.98 -2.93
C ARG A 13 -0.78 12.13 -1.79
N TYR A 14 -0.06 11.05 -1.52
CA TYR A 14 -0.36 10.13 -0.43
C TYR A 14 0.88 9.87 0.39
N ALA A 15 0.69 9.45 1.63
CA ALA A 15 1.77 9.18 2.58
C ALA A 15 1.65 7.77 3.13
N LEU A 16 2.78 7.07 3.17
CA LEU A 16 2.92 5.75 3.77
C LEU A 16 3.86 5.89 4.96
N ASP A 17 3.43 5.43 6.13
CA ASP A 17 4.25 5.47 7.34
C ASP A 17 5.53 4.64 7.13
N ALA A 18 6.69 5.27 7.27
CA ALA A 18 7.97 4.60 7.08
C ALA A 18 8.17 3.43 8.06
N ALA A 19 7.54 3.47 9.23
CA ALA A 19 7.61 2.36 10.19
C ALA A 19 6.96 1.07 9.67
N GLU A 20 6.06 1.17 8.71
CA GLU A 20 5.41 0.03 8.09
C GLU A 20 6.19 -0.53 6.89
N ILE A 21 7.25 0.14 6.46
CA ILE A 21 8.03 -0.25 5.28
C ILE A 21 9.13 -1.23 5.67
N ALA A 22 9.15 -2.38 5.00
CA ALA A 22 10.24 -3.36 5.13
C ALA A 22 11.37 -3.07 4.15
N GLU A 23 11.03 -2.79 2.87
CA GLU A 23 12.01 -2.52 1.81
C GLU A 23 11.40 -1.64 0.73
N VAL A 24 12.23 -0.85 0.06
CA VAL A 24 11.86 -0.11 -1.15
C VAL A 24 12.67 -0.69 -2.30
N LEU A 25 12.00 -1.20 -3.31
CA LEU A 25 12.61 -1.89 -4.44
C LEU A 25 12.27 -1.18 -5.75
N PRO A 26 13.08 -1.36 -6.80
CA PRO A 26 12.66 -0.99 -8.15
C PRO A 26 11.37 -1.70 -8.53
N LEU A 27 10.70 -1.24 -9.58
CA LEU A 27 9.53 -1.92 -10.12
C LEU A 27 9.92 -3.37 -10.49
N THR A 28 9.22 -4.32 -9.90
CA THR A 28 9.56 -5.75 -9.98
C THR A 28 8.48 -6.49 -10.76
N ARG A 29 8.89 -7.44 -11.58
CA ARG A 29 7.97 -8.33 -12.31
C ARG A 29 7.22 -9.23 -11.35
N THR A 30 5.96 -9.51 -11.71
CA THR A 30 5.10 -10.39 -10.94
C THR A 30 4.50 -11.47 -11.81
N LYS A 31 4.20 -12.60 -11.19
CA LYS A 31 3.42 -13.68 -11.79
C LYS A 31 1.96 -13.46 -11.40
N GLN A 32 1.04 -13.53 -12.36
CA GLN A 32 -0.39 -13.37 -12.09
C GLN A 32 -0.90 -14.44 -11.13
N ILE A 33 -1.85 -14.03 -10.28
CA ILE A 33 -2.58 -14.92 -9.39
C ILE A 33 -3.97 -15.14 -9.99
N PRO A 34 -4.27 -16.34 -10.53
CA PRO A 34 -5.60 -16.60 -11.08
C PRO A 34 -6.70 -16.37 -10.03
N GLY A 35 -7.78 -15.73 -10.45
CA GLY A 35 -8.91 -15.43 -9.56
C GLY A 35 -8.76 -14.19 -8.69
N ALA A 36 -7.61 -13.54 -8.70
CA ALA A 36 -7.41 -12.30 -7.97
C ALA A 36 -8.03 -11.10 -8.70
N PRO A 37 -8.43 -10.04 -7.96
CA PRO A 37 -8.91 -8.81 -8.59
C PRO A 37 -7.84 -8.18 -9.51
N PRO A 38 -8.26 -7.33 -10.49
CA PRO A 38 -7.30 -6.71 -11.41
C PRO A 38 -6.23 -5.83 -10.74
N TRP A 39 -6.51 -5.29 -9.55
CA TRP A 39 -5.57 -4.46 -8.81
C TRP A 39 -4.54 -5.27 -8.02
N VAL A 40 -4.65 -6.60 -7.99
CA VAL A 40 -3.58 -7.47 -7.51
C VAL A 40 -2.62 -7.69 -8.67
N ALA A 41 -1.42 -7.12 -8.57
CA ALA A 41 -0.43 -7.23 -9.64
C ALA A 41 0.11 -8.66 -9.78
N GLY A 42 0.15 -9.42 -8.70
CA GLY A 42 0.56 -10.82 -8.70
C GLY A 42 1.50 -11.17 -7.57
N LEU A 43 2.31 -12.20 -7.79
CA LEU A 43 3.34 -12.66 -6.83
C LEU A 43 4.73 -12.31 -7.33
N MET A 44 5.56 -11.82 -6.43
CA MET A 44 7.01 -11.73 -6.61
C MET A 44 7.70 -12.67 -5.62
N VAL A 45 8.97 -12.97 -5.85
CA VAL A 45 9.79 -13.73 -4.92
C VAL A 45 10.81 -12.79 -4.30
N ARG A 46 10.88 -12.79 -2.96
CA ARG A 46 11.88 -12.01 -2.23
C ARG A 46 12.49 -12.90 -1.14
N HIS A 47 13.81 -13.07 -1.18
CA HIS A 47 14.54 -13.94 -0.25
C HIS A 47 13.95 -15.36 -0.20
N GLY A 48 13.58 -15.91 -1.37
CA GLY A 48 13.01 -17.25 -1.46
C GLY A 48 11.55 -17.37 -1.04
N GLN A 49 10.89 -16.27 -0.67
CA GLN A 49 9.49 -16.25 -0.24
C GLN A 49 8.59 -15.57 -1.26
N PRO A 50 7.41 -16.14 -1.55
CA PRO A 50 6.44 -15.46 -2.39
C PRO A 50 5.81 -14.29 -1.63
N VAL A 51 5.73 -13.14 -2.29
CA VAL A 51 5.14 -11.93 -1.72
C VAL A 51 4.07 -11.42 -2.69
N PRO A 52 2.80 -11.32 -2.25
CA PRO A 52 1.77 -10.71 -3.08
C PRO A 52 2.03 -9.22 -3.26
N VAL A 53 1.72 -8.71 -4.45
CA VAL A 53 1.93 -7.31 -4.80
C VAL A 53 0.62 -6.70 -5.29
N LEU A 54 0.26 -5.56 -4.73
CA LEU A 54 -0.88 -4.76 -5.15
C LEU A 54 -0.42 -3.62 -6.05
N ASP A 55 -1.24 -3.29 -7.03
CA ASP A 55 -1.12 -2.05 -7.79
C ASP A 55 -2.06 -1.01 -7.18
N ILE A 56 -1.51 -0.04 -6.46
CA ILE A 56 -2.31 0.93 -5.70
C ILE A 56 -3.06 1.88 -6.62
N ALA A 57 -2.49 2.26 -7.77
CA ALA A 57 -3.21 3.08 -8.74
C ALA A 57 -4.42 2.32 -9.31
N ALA A 58 -4.26 1.04 -9.64
CA ALA A 58 -5.36 0.21 -10.11
C ALA A 58 -6.44 0.03 -9.05
N LEU A 59 -6.05 -0.15 -7.79
CA LEU A 59 -6.99 -0.24 -6.67
C LEU A 59 -7.83 1.03 -6.54
N ALA A 60 -7.20 2.18 -6.62
CA ALA A 60 -7.87 3.46 -6.39
C ALA A 60 -8.63 3.97 -7.61
N THR A 61 -8.15 3.72 -8.82
CA THR A 61 -8.66 4.36 -10.06
C THR A 61 -9.08 3.38 -11.15
N GLY A 62 -8.72 2.10 -11.02
CA GLY A 62 -8.92 1.12 -12.08
C GLY A 62 -7.86 1.15 -13.18
N THR A 63 -6.92 2.08 -13.11
CA THR A 63 -5.83 2.20 -14.10
C THR A 63 -4.51 1.85 -13.44
N PRO A 64 -3.73 0.89 -14.01
CA PRO A 64 -2.46 0.47 -13.41
C PRO A 64 -1.43 1.61 -13.34
N VAL A 65 -0.44 1.43 -12.47
CA VAL A 65 0.71 2.34 -12.40
C VAL A 65 1.40 2.43 -13.75
N VAL A 66 1.94 3.61 -14.05
CA VAL A 66 2.79 3.81 -15.21
C VAL A 66 4.22 3.40 -14.83
N PRO A 67 4.86 2.49 -15.59
CA PRO A 67 6.25 2.10 -15.30
C PRO A 67 7.20 3.26 -15.60
N ARG A 68 7.80 3.81 -14.55
CA ARG A 68 8.82 4.86 -14.61
C ARG A 68 9.98 4.48 -13.71
N THR A 69 11.09 5.17 -13.83
CA THR A 69 12.19 4.99 -12.88
C THR A 69 11.81 5.37 -11.45
N SER A 70 10.80 6.25 -11.29
CA SER A 70 10.26 6.65 -9.99
C SER A 70 9.14 5.73 -9.47
N THR A 71 8.68 4.75 -10.25
CA THR A 71 7.73 3.74 -9.81
C THR A 71 8.47 2.67 -9.02
N ARG A 72 7.99 2.38 -7.80
CA ARG A 72 8.66 1.48 -6.87
C ARG A 72 7.73 0.34 -6.47
N THR A 73 8.34 -0.79 -6.13
CA THR A 73 7.68 -1.85 -5.36
C THR A 73 8.12 -1.68 -3.91
N VAL A 74 7.19 -1.30 -3.05
CA VAL A 74 7.46 -1.05 -1.63
C VAL A 74 6.89 -2.23 -0.83
N LEU A 75 7.76 -2.95 -0.14
CA LEU A 75 7.33 -4.05 0.73
C LEU A 75 6.96 -3.48 2.09
N VAL A 76 5.75 -3.79 2.55
CA VAL A 76 5.25 -3.33 3.84
C VAL A 76 4.94 -4.52 4.74
N HIS A 77 4.93 -4.26 6.04
CA HIS A 77 4.45 -5.19 7.05
C HIS A 77 2.93 -5.08 7.10
N TYR A 78 2.24 -6.11 6.63
CA TYR A 78 0.79 -6.18 6.63
C TYR A 78 0.32 -7.07 7.77
N ARG A 79 -0.56 -6.54 8.60
CA ARG A 79 -1.22 -7.28 9.67
C ARG A 79 -2.66 -6.79 9.75
N ARG A 80 -3.59 -7.73 9.69
CA ARG A 80 -5.01 -7.42 9.66
C ARG A 80 -5.54 -6.89 10.98
N GLY A 81 -5.01 -7.37 12.08
CA GLY A 81 -5.41 -6.95 13.43
C GLY A 81 -4.26 -7.12 14.41
N PRO A 82 -4.41 -6.63 15.65
CA PRO A 82 -3.31 -6.65 16.61
C PRO A 82 -2.84 -8.07 16.98
N ASP A 83 -3.71 -9.06 16.88
CA ASP A 83 -3.42 -10.45 17.24
C ASP A 83 -3.11 -11.34 16.03
N GLY A 84 -3.18 -10.79 14.82
CA GLY A 84 -2.92 -11.55 13.60
C GLY A 84 -1.44 -11.66 13.28
N PRO A 85 -1.05 -12.61 12.41
CA PRO A 85 0.31 -12.72 11.93
C PRO A 85 0.67 -11.54 11.04
N THR A 86 1.96 -11.18 11.05
CA THR A 86 2.49 -10.14 10.16
C THR A 86 2.96 -10.80 8.86
N HIS A 87 2.47 -10.27 7.75
CA HIS A 87 2.85 -10.72 6.41
C HIS A 87 3.60 -9.62 5.68
N ARG A 88 4.35 -9.97 4.66
CA ARG A 88 4.90 -9.00 3.71
C ARG A 88 3.95 -8.85 2.55
N LEU A 89 3.68 -7.60 2.19
CA LEU A 89 2.81 -7.22 1.08
C LEU A 89 3.56 -6.19 0.25
N GLY A 90 3.60 -6.37 -1.06
CA GLY A 90 4.20 -5.40 -1.96
C GLY A 90 3.17 -4.41 -2.46
N LEU A 91 3.58 -3.16 -2.61
CA LEU A 91 2.75 -2.09 -3.16
C LEU A 91 3.48 -1.46 -4.34
N ARG A 92 2.87 -1.43 -5.52
CA ARG A 92 3.37 -0.64 -6.65
C ARG A 92 2.90 0.79 -6.48
N LEU A 93 3.85 1.71 -6.34
CA LEU A 93 3.59 3.12 -6.06
C LEU A 93 4.30 3.99 -7.09
N GLU A 94 3.58 4.98 -7.64
CA GLU A 94 4.16 5.97 -8.56
C GLU A 94 4.79 7.12 -7.79
N PHE A 95 5.90 7.65 -8.31
CA PHE A 95 6.63 8.79 -7.73
C PHE A 95 6.99 8.56 -6.25
N ALA A 96 7.37 7.35 -5.90
CA ALA A 96 7.70 6.97 -4.54
C ALA A 96 9.19 7.25 -4.24
N THR A 97 9.58 8.51 -4.32
CA THR A 97 10.99 8.94 -4.22
C THR A 97 11.21 10.05 -3.20
N GLU A 98 10.15 10.62 -2.62
CA GLU A 98 10.26 11.70 -1.64
C GLU A 98 9.83 11.21 -0.27
N THR A 99 10.42 11.83 0.76
CA THR A 99 10.02 11.59 2.15
C THR A 99 9.47 12.87 2.75
N LEU A 100 8.63 12.73 3.76
CA LEU A 100 8.06 13.83 4.54
C LEU A 100 8.23 13.52 6.01
N ARG A 101 8.82 14.44 6.74
CA ARG A 101 8.92 14.37 8.20
C ARG A 101 7.96 15.41 8.77
N CYS A 102 6.96 14.96 9.52
CA CYS A 102 5.99 15.86 10.14
C CYS A 102 5.40 15.24 11.40
N ASP A 103 4.70 16.09 12.16
CA ASP A 103 3.96 15.62 13.32
C ASP A 103 2.76 14.80 12.89
N GLU A 104 2.61 13.62 13.45
CA GLU A 104 1.45 12.75 13.25
C GLU A 104 0.13 13.48 13.57
N ALA A 105 0.12 14.35 14.58
CA ALA A 105 -1.04 15.12 14.96
C ALA A 105 -1.45 16.17 13.91
N SER A 106 -0.60 16.46 12.91
CA SER A 106 -0.97 17.37 11.81
C SER A 106 -1.96 16.74 10.82
N PHE A 107 -2.17 15.43 10.88
CA PHE A 107 -3.20 14.75 10.11
C PHE A 107 -4.54 14.81 10.84
N VAL A 108 -5.59 15.14 10.12
CA VAL A 108 -6.95 15.27 10.66
C VAL A 108 -7.92 14.40 9.85
N ALA A 109 -9.04 14.04 10.44
CA ALA A 109 -10.05 13.23 9.77
C ALA A 109 -10.51 13.90 8.48
N GLY A 110 -10.52 13.14 7.37
CA GLY A 110 -10.86 13.67 6.05
C GLY A 110 -12.34 13.80 5.76
N GLY A 111 -13.21 13.37 6.66
CA GLY A 111 -14.67 13.45 6.48
C GLY A 111 -15.22 12.48 5.42
N LEU A 112 -14.42 11.53 4.95
CA LEU A 112 -14.84 10.57 3.94
C LEU A 112 -15.59 9.39 4.56
N ASP A 113 -16.55 8.84 3.80
CA ASP A 113 -17.18 7.59 4.16
C ASP A 113 -16.19 6.44 4.00
N PRO A 114 -15.81 5.72 5.07
CA PRO A 114 -14.84 4.64 4.98
C PRO A 114 -15.36 3.38 4.28
N ALA A 115 -16.65 3.33 3.93
CA ALA A 115 -17.28 2.11 3.38
C ALA A 115 -16.66 1.67 2.04
N HIS A 116 -16.22 2.61 1.20
CA HIS A 116 -15.72 2.34 -0.14
C HIS A 116 -14.20 2.26 -0.24
N ALA A 117 -13.49 2.91 0.68
CA ALA A 117 -12.03 2.97 0.64
C ALA A 117 -11.47 3.09 2.06
N ARG A 118 -11.51 1.98 2.78
CA ARG A 118 -11.07 1.92 4.19
C ARG A 118 -9.61 2.26 4.39
N TYR A 119 -8.77 2.07 3.34
CA TYR A 119 -7.36 2.39 3.40
C TYR A 119 -7.08 3.89 3.37
N LEU A 120 -8.06 4.72 2.99
CA LEU A 120 -7.91 6.17 3.01
C LEU A 120 -8.03 6.68 4.45
N GLY A 121 -6.91 7.09 5.00
CA GLY A 121 -6.80 7.60 6.36
C GLY A 121 -6.96 9.12 6.43
N PRO A 122 -6.45 9.73 7.50
CA PRO A 122 -6.55 11.17 7.70
C PRO A 122 -5.73 11.96 6.68
N VAL A 123 -6.01 13.24 6.58
CA VAL A 123 -5.39 14.16 5.63
C VAL A 123 -4.61 15.24 6.35
N ARG A 124 -3.59 15.75 5.68
CA ARG A 124 -2.79 16.89 6.10
C ARG A 124 -2.73 17.90 4.96
N HIS A 125 -2.80 19.17 5.29
CA HIS A 125 -2.69 20.25 4.30
C HIS A 125 -1.33 20.94 4.48
N ASP A 126 -0.60 21.13 3.39
CA ASP A 126 0.63 21.91 3.36
C ASP A 126 0.61 22.89 2.16
N ALA A 127 1.72 23.61 1.92
CA ALA A 127 1.81 24.59 0.85
C ALA A 127 1.60 24.00 -0.56
N ARG A 128 1.77 22.68 -0.73
CA ARG A 128 1.59 21.96 -1.99
C ARG A 128 0.20 21.31 -2.11
N GLY A 129 -0.65 21.44 -1.09
CA GLY A 129 -2.01 20.87 -1.07
C GLY A 129 -2.17 19.75 -0.07
N LEU A 130 -3.11 18.86 -0.34
CA LEU A 130 -3.43 17.76 0.56
C LEU A 130 -2.47 16.58 0.41
N VAL A 131 -2.20 15.92 1.52
CA VAL A 131 -1.54 14.62 1.59
C VAL A 131 -2.45 13.71 2.40
N GLN A 132 -2.76 12.52 1.88
CA GLN A 132 -3.60 11.56 2.58
C GLN A 132 -2.79 10.35 3.03
N TRP A 133 -2.94 10.01 4.29
CA TRP A 133 -2.29 8.84 4.89
C TRP A 133 -2.99 7.57 4.43
N ILE A 134 -2.23 6.58 3.98
CA ILE A 134 -2.76 5.27 3.59
C ILE A 134 -2.62 4.31 4.77
N THR A 135 -3.72 3.73 5.18
CA THR A 135 -3.76 2.73 6.25
C THR A 135 -3.49 1.34 5.66
N VAL A 136 -2.30 0.80 5.88
CA VAL A 136 -1.88 -0.48 5.30
C VAL A 136 -2.77 -1.63 5.76
N SER A 137 -3.13 -1.69 7.03
CA SER A 137 -3.97 -2.77 7.58
C SER A 137 -5.36 -2.84 6.98
N ALA A 138 -5.81 -1.79 6.31
CA ALA A 138 -7.14 -1.71 5.69
C ALA A 138 -7.12 -1.84 4.16
N LEU A 139 -5.97 -2.21 3.57
CA LEU A 139 -5.83 -2.32 2.12
C LEU A 139 -6.59 -3.49 1.52
N LEU A 140 -6.69 -4.61 2.23
CA LEU A 140 -7.28 -5.83 1.69
C LEU A 140 -8.68 -6.07 2.24
N PRO A 141 -9.70 -6.22 1.37
CA PRO A 141 -10.97 -6.79 1.77
C PRO A 141 -10.79 -8.23 2.28
N ASP A 142 -11.75 -8.72 3.04
CA ASP A 142 -11.70 -10.02 3.70
C ASP A 142 -11.45 -11.18 2.73
N ASP A 143 -12.14 -11.17 1.60
CA ASP A 143 -12.03 -12.22 0.57
C ASP A 143 -10.65 -12.22 -0.10
N VAL A 144 -10.10 -11.05 -0.36
CA VAL A 144 -8.77 -10.93 -0.97
C VAL A 144 -7.68 -11.27 0.03
N GLN A 145 -7.84 -10.86 1.29
CA GLN A 145 -6.92 -11.23 2.35
C GLN A 145 -6.85 -12.76 2.50
N ALA A 146 -7.98 -13.44 2.47
CA ALA A 146 -8.04 -14.90 2.53
C ALA A 146 -7.41 -15.57 1.31
N LEU A 147 -7.50 -14.93 0.13
CA LEU A 147 -6.88 -15.44 -1.10
C LEU A 147 -5.35 -15.30 -1.04
N LEU A 148 -4.85 -14.15 -0.62
CA LEU A 148 -3.42 -13.84 -0.63
C LEU A 148 -2.67 -14.43 0.58
N PHE A 149 -3.32 -14.51 1.71
CA PHE A 149 -2.75 -15.00 2.97
C PHE A 149 -3.69 -16.04 3.59
N PRO A 150 -3.83 -17.20 2.96
CA PRO A 150 -4.72 -18.24 3.48
C PRO A 150 -4.23 -18.75 4.82
N ALA A 151 -5.20 -19.15 5.67
CA ALA A 151 -4.85 -19.79 6.93
C ALA A 151 -4.06 -21.09 6.65
N PRO A 152 -3.09 -21.45 7.51
CA PRO A 152 -2.37 -22.72 7.36
C PRO A 152 -3.35 -23.88 7.37
N LEU A 153 -3.13 -24.88 6.48
CA LEU A 153 -3.92 -26.09 6.50
C LEU A 153 -3.69 -26.82 7.84
N PRO A 154 -4.74 -27.39 8.44
CA PRO A 154 -4.56 -28.20 9.63
C PRO A 154 -3.67 -29.39 9.32
N ALA A 155 -2.78 -29.70 10.24
CA ALA A 155 -1.83 -30.80 10.12
C ALA A 155 -2.51 -32.17 10.12
#